data_101f157461130f8c5256eebe7da44446
#
_entry.id   101f157461130f8c5256eebe7da44446
#
_cell.length_a   1.000
_cell.length_b   1.000
_cell.length_c   1.000
_cell.angle_alpha   90.00
_cell.angle_beta   90.00
_cell.angle_gamma   90.00
#
_symmetry.space_group_name_H-M   'P 1'
#
loop_
_entity.id
_entity.type
_entity.pdbx_description
1 polymer ?
#
loop_
_entity_poly.entity_id
_entity_poly.type
_entity_poly.pdbx_seq_one_letter_code
_entity_poly.pdbx_strand_id
1 'polypeptide(L)'
;MSFEINRNILIAVDESENAQRAVTYVGKLLGGIKGFKVAVLHVISEPEEDYFQSESDKDKWYKEYRQQVDQMLEKYRNILIDTGFDPGDVLVRSTIRYCPSMAECILAEVDQTEYSTLVVGRKGLTHKEEFLFGSVSGKIVRTARNCTVWVVE
;
A
#
# COMPACT_ATOMS: atom_id res chain seq x y z
N MET A 1 -10.79 8.97 -22.16
CA MET A 1 -10.74 9.40 -20.73
C MET A 1 -9.55 10.30 -20.54
N SER A 2 -9.78 11.48 -20.00
CA SER A 2 -8.69 12.37 -19.62
C SER A 2 -8.04 11.89 -18.34
N PHE A 3 -6.73 11.88 -18.31
CA PHE A 3 -5.96 11.66 -17.09
C PHE A 3 -5.90 12.99 -16.32
N GLU A 4 -6.59 13.03 -15.20
CA GLU A 4 -6.53 14.21 -14.32
C GLU A 4 -5.42 14.05 -13.31
N ILE A 5 -4.52 15.01 -13.29
CA ILE A 5 -3.46 15.05 -12.30
C ILE A 5 -4.00 15.76 -11.05
N ASN A 6 -3.94 15.08 -9.92
CA ASN A 6 -4.28 15.64 -8.62
C ASN A 6 -3.12 15.44 -7.64
N ARG A 7 -3.30 15.89 -6.40
CA ARG A 7 -2.30 15.77 -5.33
C ARG A 7 -2.64 14.66 -4.34
N ASN A 8 -3.38 13.66 -4.81
CA ASN A 8 -3.74 12.50 -4.00
C ASN A 8 -2.76 11.37 -4.28
N ILE A 9 -2.15 10.85 -3.23
CA ILE A 9 -1.12 9.82 -3.29
C ILE A 9 -1.59 8.60 -2.55
N LEU A 10 -1.47 7.43 -3.18
CA LEU A 10 -1.70 6.14 -2.56
C LEU A 10 -0.37 5.44 -2.35
N ILE A 11 -0.07 5.05 -1.13
CA ILE A 11 1.10 4.24 -0.81
C ILE A 11 0.63 2.84 -0.47
N ALA A 12 0.96 1.86 -1.30
CA ALA A 12 0.67 0.47 -1.02
C ALA A 12 1.82 -0.13 -0.20
N VAL A 13 1.51 -0.69 0.95
CA VAL A 13 2.50 -1.08 1.95
C VAL A 13 2.32 -2.52 2.41
N ASP A 14 3.42 -3.11 2.85
CA ASP A 14 3.49 -4.30 3.67
C ASP A 14 4.45 -4.03 4.85
N GLU A 15 4.87 -5.06 5.56
CA GLU A 15 5.79 -4.91 6.70
C GLU A 15 7.27 -4.81 6.29
N SER A 16 7.57 -4.72 5.01
CA SER A 16 8.95 -4.68 4.52
C SER A 16 9.64 -3.36 4.83
N GLU A 17 10.97 -3.39 4.86
CA GLU A 17 11.79 -2.17 4.96
C GLU A 17 11.55 -1.23 3.78
N ASN A 18 11.36 -1.77 2.58
CA ASN A 18 11.13 -0.95 1.40
C ASN A 18 9.78 -0.21 1.47
N ALA A 19 8.75 -0.82 2.05
CA ALA A 19 7.49 -0.14 2.31
C ALA A 19 7.68 1.01 3.32
N GLN A 20 8.42 0.78 4.39
CA GLN A 20 8.74 1.83 5.36
C GLN A 20 9.53 2.97 4.70
N ARG A 21 10.49 2.64 3.85
CA ARG A 21 11.25 3.65 3.09
C ARG A 21 10.36 4.44 2.15
N ALA A 22 9.40 3.79 1.51
CA ALA A 22 8.44 4.47 0.64
C ALA A 22 7.62 5.50 1.41
N VAL A 23 7.10 5.14 2.58
CA VAL A 23 6.35 6.05 3.44
C VAL A 23 7.23 7.21 3.91
N THR A 24 8.43 6.91 4.37
CA THR A 24 9.39 7.93 4.83
C THR A 24 9.77 8.88 3.70
N TYR A 25 9.99 8.37 2.51
CA TYR A 25 10.31 9.18 1.34
C TYR A 25 9.20 10.19 1.03
N VAL A 26 7.97 9.72 0.98
CA VAL A 26 6.80 10.60 0.73
C VAL A 26 6.70 11.64 1.83
N GLY A 27 6.85 11.25 3.08
CA GLY A 27 6.78 12.15 4.22
C GLY A 27 7.84 13.25 4.15
N LYS A 28 9.09 12.89 3.90
CA LYS A 28 10.19 13.85 3.83
C LYS A 28 10.12 14.74 2.59
N LEU A 29 9.67 14.20 1.47
CA LEU A 29 9.58 14.96 0.22
C LEU A 29 8.44 15.96 0.24
N LEU A 30 7.27 15.57 0.72
CA LEU A 30 6.03 16.33 0.59
C LEU A 30 5.47 16.84 1.92
N GLY A 31 6.00 16.39 3.05
CA GLY A 31 5.56 16.86 4.37
C GLY A 31 5.77 18.35 4.50
N GLY A 32 4.77 19.06 5.02
CA GLY A 32 4.78 20.50 5.14
C GLY A 32 4.32 21.27 3.90
N ILE A 33 4.14 20.58 2.77
CA ILE A 33 3.60 21.19 1.56
C ILE A 33 2.09 21.00 1.55
N LYS A 34 1.33 22.09 1.51
CA LYS A 34 -0.14 22.04 1.55
C LYS A 34 -0.73 21.47 0.25
N GLY A 35 -1.83 20.77 0.39
CA GLY A 35 -2.63 20.28 -0.74
C GLY A 35 -2.43 18.83 -1.08
N PHE A 36 -1.38 18.18 -0.56
CA PHE A 36 -1.19 16.74 -0.74
C PHE A 36 -2.00 15.94 0.29
N LYS A 37 -2.69 14.92 -0.19
CA LYS A 37 -3.38 13.93 0.66
C LYS A 37 -2.80 12.56 0.39
N VAL A 38 -2.55 11.81 1.45
CA VAL A 38 -1.93 10.51 1.35
C VAL A 38 -2.85 9.46 1.97
N ALA A 39 -3.10 8.40 1.22
CA ALA A 39 -3.70 7.17 1.76
C ALA A 39 -2.62 6.09 1.81
N VAL A 40 -2.52 5.44 2.95
CA VAL A 40 -1.66 4.27 3.14
C VAL A 40 -2.56 3.04 3.11
N LEU A 41 -2.31 2.16 2.16
CA LEU A 41 -3.15 0.99 1.89
C LEU A 41 -2.36 -0.29 2.11
N HIS A 42 -2.95 -1.23 2.84
CA HIS A 42 -2.52 -2.62 2.86
C HIS A 42 -3.62 -3.51 2.32
N VAL A 43 -3.29 -4.31 1.32
CA VAL A 43 -4.21 -5.31 0.76
C VAL A 43 -3.92 -6.65 1.43
N ILE A 44 -4.92 -7.18 2.10
CA ILE A 44 -4.86 -8.50 2.72
C ILE A 44 -5.33 -9.51 1.68
N SER A 45 -4.41 -10.39 1.26
CA SER A 45 -4.78 -11.48 0.35
C SER A 45 -5.59 -12.54 1.09
N GLU A 46 -6.78 -12.81 0.59
CA GLU A 46 -7.67 -13.80 1.18
C GLU A 46 -7.05 -15.20 1.03
N PRO A 47 -6.90 -15.97 2.13
CA PRO A 47 -6.43 -17.36 2.03
C PRO A 47 -7.40 -18.25 1.27
N GLU A 48 -6.88 -19.36 0.73
CA GLU A 48 -7.72 -20.36 0.08
C GLU A 48 -8.75 -20.95 1.06
N GLU A 49 -9.92 -21.35 0.54
CA GLU A 49 -11.05 -21.80 1.36
C GLU A 49 -10.71 -22.96 2.30
N ASP A 50 -9.82 -23.84 1.89
CA ASP A 50 -9.41 -25.02 2.65
C ASP A 50 -8.23 -24.77 3.60
N TYR A 51 -7.74 -23.54 3.67
CA TYR A 51 -6.62 -23.18 4.56
C TYR A 51 -6.99 -23.34 6.04
N PHE A 52 -8.23 -23.07 6.39
CA PHE A 52 -8.71 -23.16 7.77
C PHE A 52 -9.48 -24.44 8.02
N GLN A 53 -9.27 -25.05 9.21
CA GLN A 53 -9.97 -26.27 9.61
C GLN A 53 -11.39 -25.99 10.10
N SER A 54 -11.69 -24.76 10.53
CA SER A 54 -13.00 -24.36 11.01
C SER A 54 -13.24 -22.86 10.82
N GLU A 55 -14.52 -22.45 10.87
CA GLU A 55 -14.90 -21.03 10.85
C GLU A 55 -14.34 -20.28 12.05
N SER A 56 -14.24 -20.93 13.21
CA SER A 56 -13.66 -20.35 14.43
C SER A 56 -12.17 -20.04 14.22
N ASP A 57 -11.41 -20.92 13.59
CA ASP A 57 -9.99 -20.70 13.28
C ASP A 57 -9.82 -19.55 12.29
N LYS A 58 -10.69 -19.48 11.29
CA LYS A 58 -10.72 -18.41 10.31
C LYS A 58 -10.96 -17.05 10.96
N ASP A 59 -11.98 -16.95 11.80
CA ASP A 59 -12.32 -15.70 12.49
C ASP A 59 -11.19 -15.24 13.42
N LYS A 60 -10.56 -16.17 14.13
CA LYS A 60 -9.41 -15.88 14.98
C LYS A 60 -8.24 -15.36 14.19
N TRP A 61 -7.93 -15.99 13.05
CA TRP A 61 -6.83 -15.59 12.18
C TRP A 61 -7.04 -14.18 11.63
N TYR A 62 -8.25 -13.88 11.13
CA TYR A 62 -8.56 -12.55 10.61
C TYR A 62 -8.46 -11.49 11.70
N LYS A 63 -8.94 -11.78 12.90
CA LYS A 63 -8.88 -10.85 14.02
C LYS A 63 -7.44 -10.53 14.41
N GLU A 64 -6.60 -11.55 14.56
CA GLU A 64 -5.19 -11.37 14.93
C GLU A 64 -4.40 -10.66 13.82
N TYR A 65 -4.61 -11.06 12.58
CA TYR A 65 -3.94 -10.47 11.44
C TYR A 65 -4.34 -8.99 11.26
N ARG A 66 -5.61 -8.68 11.40
CA ARG A 66 -6.10 -7.30 11.31
C ARG A 66 -5.50 -6.41 12.38
N GLN A 67 -5.32 -6.91 13.60
CA GLN A 67 -4.65 -6.15 14.66
C GLN A 67 -3.20 -5.81 14.28
N GLN A 68 -2.48 -6.76 13.71
CA GLN A 68 -1.11 -6.52 13.24
C GLN A 68 -1.08 -5.49 12.11
N VAL A 69 -2.00 -5.59 11.18
CA VAL A 69 -2.12 -4.63 10.07
C VAL A 69 -2.46 -3.23 10.58
N ASP A 70 -3.38 -3.11 11.51
CA ASP A 70 -3.76 -1.81 12.09
C ASP A 70 -2.58 -1.16 12.81
N GLN A 71 -1.78 -1.92 13.54
CA GLN A 71 -0.56 -1.42 14.19
C GLN A 71 0.47 -0.95 13.16
N MET A 72 0.67 -1.71 12.10
CA MET A 72 1.57 -1.35 11.01
C MET A 72 1.12 -0.05 10.33
N LEU A 73 -0.15 0.06 10.00
CA LEU A 73 -0.72 1.25 9.35
C LEU A 73 -0.61 2.47 10.25
N GLU A 74 -0.85 2.32 11.56
CA GLU A 74 -0.71 3.43 12.52
C GLU A 74 0.75 3.89 12.61
N LYS A 75 1.69 2.97 12.58
CA LYS A 75 3.12 3.31 12.52
C LYS A 75 3.44 4.15 11.29
N TYR A 76 2.94 3.75 10.13
CA TYR A 76 3.16 4.49 8.89
C TYR A 76 2.48 5.85 8.89
N ARG A 77 1.28 5.91 9.43
CA ARG A 77 0.56 7.17 9.61
C ARG A 77 1.39 8.15 10.45
N ASN A 78 1.94 7.67 11.55
CA ASN A 78 2.76 8.50 12.44
C ASN A 78 4.03 9.00 11.76
N ILE A 79 4.66 8.20 10.90
CA ILE A 79 5.82 8.65 10.10
C ILE A 79 5.42 9.86 9.23
N LEU A 80 4.27 9.80 8.57
CA LEU A 80 3.80 10.89 7.72
C LEU A 80 3.48 12.16 8.53
N ILE A 81 2.84 12.01 9.67
CA ILE A 81 2.53 13.14 10.56
C ILE A 81 3.83 13.76 11.10
N ASP A 82 4.75 12.94 11.57
CA ASP A 82 6.03 13.41 12.13
C ASP A 82 6.91 14.11 11.10
N THR A 83 6.73 13.81 9.82
CA THR A 83 7.47 14.46 8.73
C THR A 83 6.76 15.69 8.16
N GLY A 84 5.57 16.05 8.67
CA GLY A 84 4.95 17.33 8.36
C GLY A 84 3.56 17.29 7.73
N PHE A 85 2.97 16.10 7.55
CA PHE A 85 1.58 16.02 7.09
C PHE A 85 0.60 16.33 8.23
N ASP A 86 -0.45 17.07 7.93
CA ASP A 86 -1.55 17.24 8.87
C ASP A 86 -2.30 15.91 9.05
N PRO A 87 -2.74 15.56 10.28
CA PRO A 87 -3.48 14.32 10.51
C PRO A 87 -4.72 14.16 9.63
N GLY A 88 -5.39 15.25 9.28
CA GLY A 88 -6.56 15.24 8.41
C GLY A 88 -6.25 14.92 6.95
N ASP A 89 -4.99 14.98 6.55
CA ASP A 89 -4.55 14.70 5.17
C ASP A 89 -3.94 13.29 5.03
N VAL A 90 -3.95 12.49 6.08
CA VAL A 90 -3.45 11.12 6.07
C VAL A 90 -4.58 10.15 6.40
N LEU A 91 -4.88 9.28 5.46
CA LEU A 91 -5.84 8.21 5.62
C LEU A 91 -5.10 6.87 5.62
N VAL A 92 -5.47 5.96 6.50
CA VAL A 92 -4.97 4.58 6.48
C VAL A 92 -6.14 3.63 6.32
N ARG A 93 -5.95 2.58 5.52
CA ARG A 93 -6.97 1.57 5.34
C ARG A 93 -6.39 0.22 4.94
N SER A 94 -7.13 -0.83 5.23
CA SER A 94 -6.87 -2.18 4.76
C SER A 94 -8.08 -2.71 4.02
N THR A 95 -7.85 -3.56 3.05
CA THR A 95 -8.91 -4.28 2.34
C THR A 95 -8.55 -5.76 2.31
N ILE A 96 -9.58 -6.60 2.32
CA ILE A 96 -9.42 -8.04 2.16
C ILE A 96 -9.96 -8.40 0.78
N ARG A 97 -9.13 -9.01 -0.04
CA ARG A 97 -9.50 -9.40 -1.40
C ARG A 97 -8.90 -10.77 -1.76
N TYR A 98 -9.57 -11.46 -2.64
CA TYR A 98 -8.96 -12.57 -3.35
C TYR A 98 -7.92 -12.00 -4.32
N CYS A 99 -6.65 -12.31 -4.07
CA CYS A 99 -5.53 -11.73 -4.82
C CYS A 99 -4.60 -12.80 -5.38
N PRO A 100 -4.95 -13.41 -6.52
CA PRO A 100 -3.98 -14.24 -7.25
C PRO A 100 -2.80 -13.39 -7.75
N SER A 101 -3.02 -12.09 -7.94
CA SER A 101 -1.99 -11.11 -8.22
C SER A 101 -2.16 -9.90 -7.31
N MET A 102 -1.20 -9.68 -6.43
CA MET A 102 -1.21 -8.53 -5.52
C MET A 102 -1.16 -7.20 -6.31
N ALA A 103 -0.39 -7.17 -7.38
CA ALA A 103 -0.30 -5.99 -8.24
C ALA A 103 -1.67 -5.59 -8.81
N GLU A 104 -2.43 -6.56 -9.30
CA GLU A 104 -3.77 -6.31 -9.84
C GLU A 104 -4.74 -5.81 -8.76
N CYS A 105 -4.66 -6.36 -7.55
CA CYS A 105 -5.47 -5.88 -6.42
C CYS A 105 -5.15 -4.44 -6.04
N ILE A 106 -3.87 -4.09 -5.99
CA ILE A 106 -3.44 -2.72 -5.70
C ILE A 106 -3.93 -1.76 -6.79
N LEU A 107 -3.76 -2.12 -8.06
CA LEU A 107 -4.20 -1.28 -9.17
C LEU A 107 -5.72 -1.13 -9.21
N ALA A 108 -6.47 -2.15 -8.83
CA ALA A 108 -7.93 -2.06 -8.70
C ALA A 108 -8.34 -1.02 -7.63
N GLU A 109 -7.58 -0.91 -6.54
CA GLU A 109 -7.83 0.12 -5.52
C GLU A 109 -7.53 1.52 -6.05
N VAL A 110 -6.49 1.67 -6.86
CA VAL A 110 -6.17 2.96 -7.50
C VAL A 110 -7.30 3.38 -8.44
N ASP A 111 -7.82 2.44 -9.23
CA ASP A 111 -8.89 2.72 -10.21
C ASP A 111 -10.21 3.10 -9.54
N GLN A 112 -10.50 2.56 -8.35
CA GLN A 112 -11.72 2.86 -7.61
C GLN A 112 -11.68 4.19 -6.88
N THR A 113 -10.49 4.75 -6.71
CA THR A 113 -10.25 5.95 -5.93
C THR A 113 -9.44 6.92 -6.79
N GLU A 114 -9.70 8.21 -6.63
CA GLU A 114 -9.09 9.23 -7.47
C GLU A 114 -7.65 9.58 -7.03
N TYR A 115 -6.74 8.62 -7.16
CA TYR A 115 -5.31 8.85 -6.92
C TYR A 115 -4.56 8.92 -8.25
N SER A 116 -3.83 9.99 -8.46
CA SER A 116 -2.99 10.13 -9.65
C SER A 116 -1.57 9.60 -9.46
N THR A 117 -1.18 9.30 -8.22
CA THR A 117 0.15 8.78 -7.91
C THR A 117 0.04 7.56 -7.01
N LEU A 118 0.70 6.49 -7.42
CA LEU A 118 0.85 5.26 -6.63
C LEU A 118 2.32 5.11 -6.24
N VAL A 119 2.58 4.92 -4.96
CA VAL A 119 3.93 4.71 -4.43
C VAL A 119 4.03 3.30 -3.87
N VAL A 120 5.08 2.60 -4.25
CA VAL A 120 5.36 1.24 -3.78
C VAL A 120 6.84 1.10 -3.44
N GLY A 121 7.15 0.22 -2.51
CA GLY A 121 8.53 -0.23 -2.30
C GLY A 121 8.99 -1.12 -3.45
N ARG A 122 10.27 -1.09 -3.76
CA ARG A 122 10.83 -1.88 -4.85
C ARG A 122 10.71 -3.38 -4.61
N LYS A 123 10.91 -3.81 -3.36
CA LYS A 123 10.80 -5.21 -2.94
C LYS A 123 9.90 -5.31 -1.70
N GLY A 124 9.08 -6.36 -1.65
CA GLY A 124 8.28 -6.69 -0.47
C GLY A 124 8.94 -7.76 0.39
N LEU A 125 8.15 -8.37 1.28
CA LEU A 125 8.62 -9.41 2.22
C LEU A 125 9.13 -10.66 1.53
N THR A 126 8.59 -11.02 0.37
CA THR A 126 8.90 -12.25 -0.35
C THR A 126 9.94 -12.05 -1.45
N HIS A 127 10.80 -11.09 -1.28
CA HIS A 127 11.82 -10.82 -2.29
C HIS A 127 12.83 -11.95 -2.42
N LYS A 128 13.00 -12.42 -3.62
CA LYS A 128 14.16 -13.18 -4.03
C LYS A 128 15.12 -12.19 -4.68
N GLU A 129 16.29 -12.07 -4.10
CA GLU A 129 17.21 -10.95 -4.32
C GLU A 129 17.81 -10.86 -5.73
N GLU A 130 17.53 -11.83 -6.59
CA GLU A 130 18.10 -11.93 -7.94
C GLU A 130 17.48 -10.97 -8.94
N PHE A 131 16.41 -10.26 -8.58
CA PHE A 131 15.69 -9.38 -9.49
C PHE A 131 15.83 -7.92 -9.08
N LEU A 132 16.01 -7.06 -10.07
CA LEU A 132 16.08 -5.61 -9.88
C LEU A 132 14.81 -5.02 -9.29
N PHE A 133 13.66 -5.64 -9.58
CA PHE A 133 12.35 -5.26 -9.04
C PHE A 133 11.71 -6.47 -8.39
N GLY A 134 10.94 -6.22 -7.33
CA GLY A 134 10.04 -7.24 -6.79
C GLY A 134 8.95 -7.60 -7.80
N SER A 135 8.34 -8.77 -7.62
CA SER A 135 7.28 -9.24 -8.52
C SER A 135 6.09 -8.29 -8.58
N VAL A 136 5.73 -7.69 -7.45
CA VAL A 136 4.60 -6.76 -7.34
C VAL A 136 4.94 -5.43 -7.99
N SER A 137 6.04 -4.78 -7.58
CA SER A 137 6.43 -3.47 -8.12
C SER A 137 6.74 -3.53 -9.61
N GLY A 138 7.39 -4.58 -10.07
CA GLY A 138 7.68 -4.78 -11.48
C GLY A 138 6.42 -4.92 -12.32
N LYS A 139 5.44 -5.68 -11.85
CA LYS A 139 4.16 -5.82 -12.54
C LYS A 139 3.37 -4.52 -12.55
N ILE A 140 3.35 -3.80 -11.44
CA ILE A 140 2.70 -2.48 -11.36
C ILE A 140 3.29 -1.53 -12.39
N VAL A 141 4.61 -1.43 -12.48
CA VAL A 141 5.27 -0.54 -13.45
C VAL A 141 4.89 -0.88 -14.88
N ARG A 142 4.78 -2.18 -15.21
CA ARG A 142 4.42 -2.62 -16.57
C ARG A 142 2.95 -2.44 -16.92
N THR A 143 2.06 -2.49 -15.93
CA THR A 143 0.62 -2.61 -16.18
C THR A 143 -0.22 -1.43 -15.67
N ALA A 144 0.35 -0.53 -14.87
CA ALA A 144 -0.37 0.63 -14.38
C ALA A 144 -0.82 1.55 -15.52
N ARG A 145 -2.03 2.04 -15.39
CA ARG A 145 -2.62 2.99 -16.35
C ARG A 145 -3.25 4.14 -15.60
N ASN A 146 -3.21 5.31 -16.20
CA ASN A 146 -3.85 6.52 -15.69
C ASN A 146 -3.35 6.94 -14.30
N CYS A 147 -2.14 6.53 -13.94
CA CYS A 147 -1.47 6.99 -12.72
C CYS A 147 0.05 7.01 -12.91
N THR A 148 0.70 7.84 -12.13
CA THR A 148 2.17 7.85 -12.03
C THR A 148 2.57 6.85 -10.96
N VAL A 149 3.64 6.12 -11.17
CA VAL A 149 4.16 5.14 -10.20
C VAL A 149 5.53 5.58 -9.72
N TRP A 150 5.68 5.68 -8.40
CA TRP A 150 6.97 5.88 -7.75
C TRP A 150 7.39 4.55 -7.11
N VAL A 151 8.56 4.07 -7.49
CA VAL A 151 9.14 2.86 -6.90
C VAL A 151 10.30 3.29 -6.01
N VAL A 152 10.19 3.02 -4.71
CA VAL A 152 11.18 3.43 -3.71
C VAL A 152 11.98 2.21 -3.27
N GLU A 153 13.30 2.35 -3.34
CA GLU A 153 14.22 1.33 -2.88
C GLU A 153 14.29 1.25 -1.36
#